data_37ed883996c52c727916ab79cae4833b
#
_entry.id   37ed883996c52c727916ab79cae4833b
#
_cell.length_a   1.000
_cell.length_b   1.000
_cell.length_c   1.000
_cell.angle_alpha   90.00
_cell.angle_beta   90.00
_cell.angle_gamma   90.00
#
_symmetry.space_group_name_H-M   'P 1'
#
loop_
_entity.id
_entity.type
_entity.pdbx_description
1 polymer ?
#
loop_
_entity_poly.entity_id
_entity_poly.type
_entity_poly.pdbx_seq_one_letter_code
_entity_poly.pdbx_strand_id
1 'polypeptide(L)'
;MRRSLISVAILGLFTLPVAPTIAVAASTPAKLAQITTQLPRTVKPTHYDVSLVPNAAASSFAGKVRITLEVLTATTSITLNAADLAFSSAQLILNGGKTLPAKIKVNAAEQTATFTFTQPIAKGSYQLALDYTGVIGTQANGLFSMDYDTPTGRKRALYSQFENSDARRMIPSWDEPQYKATFALEVVAPDTDMAVSNMPIASKTVMADGRSLVKFGVSPKMSTYLLFFGMGDFERATASVDGTELGVVTRKGLLPQAAFALEASKVVLREYNDYFGTKYPLPKLDNVAAPGRSQFFGAMENWGAIFTFEARMLLDPSISTQSDKEEVFSIAAHEMAHQWFGDLVTMQWWDDLWLNEGFASWMQARHRPPFHPRGKAFI
;
A
#
# COMPACT_ATOMS: atom_id res chain seq x y z
N MET A 1 38.62 2.39 92.34
CA MET A 1 39.20 3.29 91.35
C MET A 1 38.22 3.46 90.17
N ARG A 2 37.48 4.57 90.20
CA ARG A 2 36.47 4.90 89.16
C ARG A 2 37.14 5.91 88.22
N ARG A 3 37.24 5.59 86.91
CA ARG A 3 37.64 6.54 85.83
C ARG A 3 36.39 6.96 85.09
N SER A 4 36.00 8.22 85.18
CA SER A 4 34.98 8.90 84.43
C SER A 4 35.51 9.14 82.97
N LEU A 5 34.69 8.77 81.99
CA LEU A 5 34.90 9.14 80.58
C LEU A 5 33.95 10.33 80.28
N ILE A 6 34.54 11.45 79.92
CA ILE A 6 33.84 12.65 79.43
C ILE A 6 33.60 12.46 77.94
N SER A 7 32.34 12.42 77.52
CA SER A 7 31.98 12.43 76.12
C SER A 7 31.81 13.90 75.68
N VAL A 8 32.63 14.33 74.74
CA VAL A 8 32.48 15.59 73.99
C VAL A 8 31.61 15.36 72.76
N ALA A 9 30.42 15.96 72.75
CA ALA A 9 29.56 15.99 71.59
C ALA A 9 29.98 17.14 70.66
N ILE A 10 30.50 16.84 69.48
CA ILE A 10 30.75 17.81 68.42
C ILE A 10 29.48 17.94 67.58
N LEU A 11 28.80 19.09 67.68
CA LEU A 11 27.69 19.48 66.80
C LEU A 11 28.28 19.94 65.45
N GLY A 12 28.28 19.10 64.43
CA GLY A 12 28.67 19.49 63.08
C GLY A 12 27.46 20.15 62.37
N LEU A 13 27.55 21.44 62.09
CA LEU A 13 26.62 22.13 61.19
C LEU A 13 26.84 21.61 59.77
N PHE A 14 25.94 20.80 59.27
CA PHE A 14 25.88 20.47 57.83
C PHE A 14 25.16 21.59 57.11
N THR A 15 25.88 22.43 56.38
CA THR A 15 25.32 23.32 55.35
C THR A 15 25.05 22.50 54.09
N LEU A 16 23.80 22.26 53.78
CA LEU A 16 23.39 21.65 52.49
C LEU A 16 23.62 22.67 51.37
N PRO A 17 24.31 22.30 50.29
CA PRO A 17 24.42 23.18 49.14
C PRO A 17 23.03 23.33 48.46
N VAL A 18 22.55 24.57 48.34
CA VAL A 18 21.39 24.92 47.56
C VAL A 18 21.81 24.72 46.10
N ALA A 19 21.23 23.69 45.48
CA ALA A 19 21.41 23.49 44.03
C ALA A 19 20.71 24.63 43.28
N PRO A 20 21.34 25.23 42.25
CA PRO A 20 20.68 26.22 41.43
C PRO A 20 19.52 25.59 40.67
N THR A 21 18.31 26.09 40.90
CA THR A 21 17.13 25.75 40.10
C THR A 21 17.35 26.31 38.69
N ILE A 22 17.71 25.44 37.74
CA ILE A 22 17.72 25.80 36.34
C ILE A 22 16.25 25.97 35.94
N ALA A 23 15.81 27.19 35.78
CA ALA A 23 14.52 27.51 35.17
C ALA A 23 14.61 27.05 33.69
N VAL A 24 14.03 25.90 33.36
CA VAL A 24 13.79 25.50 31.98
C VAL A 24 12.73 26.47 31.46
N ALA A 25 13.19 27.44 30.65
CA ALA A 25 12.28 28.30 29.93
C ALA A 25 11.43 27.38 29.04
N ALA A 26 10.11 27.39 29.28
CA ALA A 26 9.16 26.71 28.39
C ALA A 26 9.30 27.35 27.01
N SER A 27 10.02 26.67 26.11
CA SER A 27 10.05 27.04 24.71
C SER A 27 8.64 26.92 24.18
N THR A 28 8.04 28.06 23.78
CA THR A 28 6.83 28.07 22.95
C THR A 28 7.07 27.06 21.84
N PRO A 29 6.16 26.08 21.59
CA PRO A 29 6.38 25.14 20.52
C PRO A 29 6.55 25.93 19.24
N ALA A 30 7.73 25.84 18.63
CA ALA A 30 7.98 26.42 17.33
C ALA A 30 6.88 25.86 16.42
N LYS A 31 6.15 26.79 15.77
CA LYS A 31 5.16 26.43 14.75
C LYS A 31 5.90 25.51 13.79
N LEU A 32 5.59 24.19 13.83
CA LEU A 32 6.23 23.19 12.96
C LEU A 32 6.25 23.79 11.55
N ALA A 33 7.42 24.00 11.00
CA ALA A 33 7.56 24.49 9.66
C ALA A 33 6.70 23.59 8.77
N GLN A 34 5.79 24.16 8.01
CA GLN A 34 4.87 23.42 7.17
C GLN A 34 5.73 22.53 6.27
N ILE A 35 5.63 21.20 6.43
CA ILE A 35 6.39 20.27 5.62
C ILE A 35 5.98 20.52 4.18
N THR A 36 6.91 20.99 3.35
CA THR A 36 6.65 21.48 1.98
C THR A 36 6.14 20.38 1.04
N THR A 37 6.32 19.10 1.42
CA THR A 37 5.89 17.92 0.65
C THR A 37 4.44 17.50 0.91
N GLN A 38 3.76 18.05 1.92
CA GLN A 38 2.38 17.70 2.23
C GLN A 38 1.40 18.56 1.45
N LEU A 39 0.32 17.93 0.99
CA LEU A 39 -0.76 18.61 0.28
C LEU A 39 -1.56 19.55 1.21
N PRO A 40 -2.23 20.60 0.65
CA PRO A 40 -3.12 21.47 1.43
C PRO A 40 -4.23 20.67 2.14
N ARG A 41 -4.50 21.01 3.41
CA ARG A 41 -5.50 20.34 4.27
C ARG A 41 -6.93 20.87 4.10
N THR A 42 -7.19 21.63 3.07
CA THR A 42 -8.52 22.24 2.82
C THR A 42 -9.53 21.28 2.19
N VAL A 43 -9.05 20.20 1.59
CA VAL A 43 -9.86 19.18 0.91
C VAL A 43 -9.32 17.80 1.26
N LYS A 44 -10.20 16.80 1.38
CA LYS A 44 -9.82 15.39 1.56
C LYS A 44 -10.64 14.47 0.64
N PRO A 45 -10.07 13.35 0.16
CA PRO A 45 -10.80 12.34 -0.58
C PRO A 45 -11.65 11.46 0.34
N THR A 46 -12.70 10.87 -0.23
CA THR A 46 -13.51 9.84 0.44
C THR A 46 -13.68 8.60 -0.40
N HIS A 47 -13.62 8.74 -1.74
CA HIS A 47 -13.76 7.64 -2.67
C HIS A 47 -13.08 7.97 -4.01
N TYR A 48 -12.53 6.94 -4.66
CA TYR A 48 -11.97 7.00 -6.00
C TYR A 48 -12.66 5.98 -6.91
N ASP A 49 -13.30 6.44 -7.99
CA ASP A 49 -13.65 5.61 -9.15
C ASP A 49 -12.51 5.72 -10.15
N VAL A 50 -11.77 4.65 -10.36
CA VAL A 50 -10.58 4.61 -11.24
C VAL A 50 -10.87 3.71 -12.44
N SER A 51 -10.69 4.24 -13.65
CA SER A 51 -10.80 3.49 -14.89
C SER A 51 -9.47 3.56 -15.65
N LEU A 52 -8.90 2.41 -15.98
CA LEU A 52 -7.62 2.29 -16.69
C LEU A 52 -7.77 1.53 -18.00
N VAL A 53 -7.09 2.03 -19.01
CA VAL A 53 -6.92 1.37 -20.31
C VAL A 53 -5.42 1.26 -20.61
N PRO A 54 -4.75 0.21 -20.11
CA PRO A 54 -3.34 -0.01 -20.38
C PRO A 54 -3.09 -0.33 -21.86
N ASN A 55 -1.99 0.20 -22.40
CA ASN A 55 -1.43 -0.19 -23.68
C ASN A 55 0.01 -0.65 -23.45
N ALA A 56 0.16 -1.95 -23.15
CA ALA A 56 1.46 -2.54 -22.83
C ALA A 56 2.46 -2.44 -24.00
N ALA A 57 1.98 -2.50 -25.24
CA ALA A 57 2.84 -2.38 -26.43
C ALA A 57 3.42 -0.97 -26.60
N ALA A 58 2.63 0.07 -26.30
CA ALA A 58 3.06 1.47 -26.37
C ALA A 58 3.69 1.96 -25.07
N SER A 59 3.80 1.13 -24.02
CA SER A 59 4.28 1.50 -22.69
C SER A 59 3.56 2.75 -22.13
N SER A 60 2.24 2.81 -22.33
CA SER A 60 1.40 3.93 -21.89
C SER A 60 0.04 3.44 -21.43
N PHE A 61 -0.71 4.31 -20.74
CA PHE A 61 -2.09 4.03 -20.39
C PHE A 61 -2.95 5.30 -20.49
N ALA A 62 -4.23 5.13 -20.75
CA ALA A 62 -5.24 6.15 -20.53
C ALA A 62 -5.92 5.90 -19.18
N GLY A 63 -6.14 6.94 -18.41
CA GLY A 63 -6.78 6.91 -17.11
C GLY A 63 -7.91 7.89 -17.00
N LYS A 64 -8.97 7.50 -16.31
CA LYS A 64 -10.01 8.40 -15.81
C LYS A 64 -10.15 8.17 -14.32
N VAL A 65 -10.27 9.25 -13.57
CA VAL A 65 -10.61 9.14 -12.16
C VAL A 65 -11.71 10.11 -11.80
N ARG A 66 -12.68 9.64 -11.03
CA ARG A 66 -13.66 10.48 -10.36
C ARG A 66 -13.43 10.35 -8.85
N ILE A 67 -13.02 11.46 -8.25
CA ILE A 67 -12.72 11.51 -6.82
C ILE A 67 -13.87 12.17 -6.10
N THR A 68 -14.59 11.42 -5.27
CA THR A 68 -15.53 12.01 -4.30
C THR A 68 -14.71 12.60 -3.16
N LEU A 69 -14.96 13.86 -2.86
CA LEU A 69 -14.14 14.65 -1.93
C LEU A 69 -14.99 15.53 -1.02
N GLU A 70 -14.43 15.90 0.09
CA GLU A 70 -15.01 16.83 1.06
C GLU A 70 -14.14 18.10 1.13
N VAL A 71 -14.73 19.24 0.79
CA VAL A 71 -14.12 20.55 1.02
C VAL A 71 -14.35 20.96 2.47
N LEU A 72 -13.29 21.02 3.25
CA LEU A 72 -13.30 21.33 4.68
C LEU A 72 -13.31 22.83 4.95
N THR A 73 -12.63 23.57 4.08
CA THR A 73 -12.55 25.04 4.11
C THR A 73 -12.68 25.55 2.68
N ALA A 74 -13.47 26.62 2.50
CA ALA A 74 -13.69 27.21 1.18
C ALA A 74 -12.37 27.48 0.47
N THR A 75 -12.28 27.11 -0.80
CA THR A 75 -11.06 27.20 -1.60
C THR A 75 -11.38 27.50 -3.07
N THR A 76 -10.43 28.08 -3.78
CA THR A 76 -10.52 28.24 -5.25
C THR A 76 -9.72 27.20 -6.01
N SER A 77 -8.99 26.32 -5.31
CA SER A 77 -8.13 25.32 -5.95
C SER A 77 -8.06 24.02 -5.17
N ILE A 78 -7.82 22.92 -5.89
CA ILE A 78 -7.53 21.58 -5.34
C ILE A 78 -6.17 21.18 -5.88
N THR A 79 -5.25 20.77 -5.00
CA THR A 79 -3.92 20.26 -5.38
C THR A 79 -3.84 18.78 -5.02
N LEU A 80 -3.39 17.96 -5.97
CA LEU A 80 -3.15 16.52 -5.84
C LEU A 80 -1.69 16.22 -6.14
N ASN A 81 -1.22 15.08 -5.64
CA ASN A 81 0.01 14.49 -6.15
C ASN A 81 -0.25 13.90 -7.55
N ALA A 82 0.67 14.14 -8.45
CA ALA A 82 0.66 13.64 -9.83
C ALA A 82 2.08 13.72 -10.40
N ALA A 83 2.59 12.61 -10.89
CA ALA A 83 3.90 12.50 -11.52
C ALA A 83 3.77 11.77 -12.86
N ASP A 84 4.42 12.30 -13.90
CA ASP A 84 4.45 11.71 -15.24
C ASP A 84 3.05 11.49 -15.85
N LEU A 85 2.06 12.28 -15.43
CA LEU A 85 0.69 12.30 -15.95
C LEU A 85 0.42 13.54 -16.79
N ALA A 86 -0.23 13.33 -17.96
CA ALA A 86 -0.69 14.39 -18.84
C ALA A 86 -2.22 14.49 -18.80
N PHE A 87 -2.75 15.60 -18.33
CA PHE A 87 -4.18 15.81 -18.18
C PHE A 87 -4.81 16.39 -19.46
N SER A 88 -5.91 15.79 -19.90
CA SER A 88 -6.72 16.28 -21.01
C SER A 88 -8.01 16.99 -20.56
N SER A 89 -8.53 16.65 -19.36
CA SER A 89 -9.74 17.25 -18.81
C SER A 89 -9.69 17.29 -17.29
N ALA A 90 -10.27 18.36 -16.71
CA ALA A 90 -10.49 18.46 -15.27
C ALA A 90 -11.77 19.25 -15.00
N GLN A 91 -12.71 18.66 -14.27
CA GLN A 91 -14.01 19.24 -13.96
C GLN A 91 -14.43 18.92 -12.53
N LEU A 92 -14.92 19.94 -11.81
CA LEU A 92 -15.60 19.72 -10.54
C LEU A 92 -17.11 19.56 -10.81
N ILE A 93 -17.67 18.47 -10.32
CA ILE A 93 -19.09 18.19 -10.39
C ILE A 93 -19.74 18.66 -9.09
N LEU A 94 -20.62 19.63 -9.21
CA LEU A 94 -21.38 20.22 -8.10
C LEU A 94 -22.62 19.39 -7.79
N ASN A 95 -23.21 19.62 -6.62
CA ASN A 95 -24.53 19.10 -6.27
C ASN A 95 -25.54 19.56 -7.34
N GLY A 96 -26.36 18.60 -7.82
CA GLY A 96 -27.29 18.83 -8.93
C GLY A 96 -26.70 18.59 -10.32
N GLY A 97 -25.44 18.09 -10.42
CA GLY A 97 -24.82 17.65 -11.67
C GLY A 97 -24.21 18.75 -12.55
N LYS A 98 -24.28 20.01 -12.13
CA LYS A 98 -23.58 21.11 -12.82
C LYS A 98 -22.07 20.93 -12.70
N THR A 99 -21.33 21.16 -13.78
CA THR A 99 -19.87 21.06 -13.82
C THR A 99 -19.19 22.41 -13.86
N LEU A 100 -18.03 22.53 -13.22
CA LEU A 100 -17.12 23.67 -13.31
C LEU A 100 -15.80 23.17 -13.90
N PRO A 101 -15.38 23.68 -15.07
CA PRO A 101 -14.06 23.35 -15.61
C PRO A 101 -12.96 23.97 -14.73
N ALA A 102 -11.85 23.24 -14.61
CA ALA A 102 -10.68 23.71 -13.89
C ALA A 102 -9.55 24.09 -14.85
N LYS A 103 -8.81 25.16 -14.51
CA LYS A 103 -7.50 25.41 -15.09
C LYS A 103 -6.48 24.49 -14.44
N ILE A 104 -5.75 23.74 -15.26
CA ILE A 104 -4.77 22.75 -14.81
C ILE A 104 -3.38 23.36 -14.80
N LYS A 105 -2.64 23.21 -13.70
CA LYS A 105 -1.21 23.55 -13.59
C LYS A 105 -0.47 22.37 -13.00
N VAL A 106 0.41 21.76 -13.77
CA VAL A 106 1.31 20.68 -13.32
C VAL A 106 2.61 21.29 -12.83
N ASN A 107 3.11 20.81 -11.69
CA ASN A 107 4.45 21.09 -11.17
C ASN A 107 5.23 19.76 -11.09
N ALA A 108 6.05 19.52 -12.09
CA ALA A 108 6.82 18.27 -12.19
C ALA A 108 7.86 18.14 -11.07
N ALA A 109 8.45 19.23 -10.61
CA ALA A 109 9.46 19.23 -9.55
C ALA A 109 8.87 18.81 -8.19
N GLU A 110 7.64 19.22 -7.90
CA GLU A 110 6.92 18.86 -6.67
C GLU A 110 6.01 17.64 -6.87
N GLN A 111 5.94 17.09 -8.08
CA GLN A 111 5.05 15.98 -8.44
C GLN A 111 3.59 16.27 -8.05
N THR A 112 3.10 17.46 -8.40
CA THR A 112 1.74 17.90 -8.09
C THR A 112 1.02 18.44 -9.31
N ALA A 113 -0.33 18.38 -9.26
CA ALA A 113 -1.22 19.05 -10.19
C ALA A 113 -2.23 19.88 -9.40
N THR A 114 -2.35 21.17 -9.74
CA THR A 114 -3.30 22.10 -9.12
C THR A 114 -4.42 22.42 -10.11
N PHE A 115 -5.64 22.24 -9.66
CA PHE A 115 -6.89 22.48 -10.39
C PHE A 115 -7.54 23.74 -9.83
N THR A 116 -7.53 24.83 -10.59
CA THR A 116 -8.04 26.14 -10.17
C THR A 116 -9.39 26.44 -10.83
N PHE A 117 -10.34 26.88 -10.03
CA PHE A 117 -11.71 27.17 -10.45
C PHE A 117 -11.94 28.69 -10.51
N THR A 118 -12.87 29.13 -11.36
CA THR A 118 -13.20 30.55 -11.56
C THR A 118 -13.96 31.17 -10.39
N GLN A 119 -14.51 30.35 -9.50
CA GLN A 119 -15.24 30.79 -8.31
C GLN A 119 -14.86 29.95 -7.10
N PRO A 120 -14.98 30.47 -5.88
CA PRO A 120 -14.74 29.70 -4.66
C PRO A 120 -15.68 28.49 -4.56
N ILE A 121 -15.14 27.35 -4.13
CA ILE A 121 -15.88 26.16 -3.78
C ILE A 121 -16.14 26.23 -2.28
N ALA A 122 -17.41 26.26 -1.89
CA ALA A 122 -17.81 26.31 -0.50
C ALA A 122 -17.53 24.96 0.21
N LYS A 123 -17.53 24.95 1.54
CA LYS A 123 -17.52 23.72 2.34
C LYS A 123 -18.65 22.80 1.90
N GLY A 124 -18.35 21.51 1.67
CA GLY A 124 -19.32 20.51 1.21
C GLY A 124 -18.69 19.35 0.47
N SER A 125 -19.53 18.44 -0.02
CA SER A 125 -19.14 17.25 -0.77
C SER A 125 -19.28 17.51 -2.28
N TYR A 126 -18.27 17.07 -3.06
CA TYR A 126 -18.18 17.27 -4.51
C TYR A 126 -17.50 16.07 -5.15
N GLN A 127 -17.46 16.06 -6.50
CA GLN A 127 -16.65 15.09 -7.25
C GLN A 127 -15.70 15.85 -8.19
N LEU A 128 -14.44 15.45 -8.21
CA LEU A 128 -13.45 15.92 -9.17
C LEU A 128 -13.26 14.85 -10.22
N ALA A 129 -13.60 15.13 -11.47
CA ALA A 129 -13.43 14.22 -12.60
C ALA A 129 -12.23 14.66 -13.44
N LEU A 130 -11.31 13.72 -13.68
CA LEU A 130 -10.06 13.94 -14.40
C LEU A 130 -9.90 12.90 -15.49
N ASP A 131 -9.55 13.31 -16.71
CA ASP A 131 -9.06 12.45 -17.79
C ASP A 131 -7.58 12.72 -18.00
N TYR A 132 -6.78 11.66 -18.11
CA TYR A 132 -5.32 11.77 -18.20
C TYR A 132 -4.71 10.58 -18.94
N THR A 133 -3.44 10.70 -19.28
CA THR A 133 -2.59 9.62 -19.76
C THR A 133 -1.33 9.54 -18.91
N GLY A 134 -0.71 8.36 -18.87
CA GLY A 134 0.53 8.14 -18.15
C GLY A 134 1.42 7.11 -18.86
N VAL A 135 2.57 6.84 -18.25
CA VAL A 135 3.59 5.95 -18.78
C VAL A 135 3.60 4.65 -18.00
N ILE A 136 3.72 3.51 -18.69
CA ILE A 136 4.04 2.22 -18.08
C ILE A 136 5.56 2.11 -18.03
N GLY A 137 6.12 2.12 -16.83
CA GLY A 137 7.56 2.04 -16.58
C GLY A 137 8.13 0.63 -16.79
N THR A 138 9.43 0.52 -16.55
CA THR A 138 10.17 -0.76 -16.55
C THR A 138 10.87 -1.01 -15.21
N GLN A 139 10.75 -0.07 -14.28
CA GLN A 139 11.18 -0.20 -12.89
C GLN A 139 9.97 -0.45 -12.02
N ALA A 140 10.15 -1.16 -10.92
CA ALA A 140 9.06 -1.49 -10.01
C ALA A 140 8.64 -0.28 -9.16
N ASN A 141 8.10 0.76 -9.83
CA ASN A 141 7.49 1.94 -9.25
C ASN A 141 6.37 2.47 -10.14
N GLY A 142 5.27 2.90 -9.57
CA GLY A 142 4.07 3.25 -10.32
C GLY A 142 3.45 2.04 -11.02
N LEU A 143 2.95 2.23 -12.24
CA LEU A 143 2.53 1.14 -13.13
C LEU A 143 3.71 0.76 -14.03
N PHE A 144 4.10 -0.51 -14.02
CA PHE A 144 5.27 -0.98 -14.75
C PHE A 144 5.03 -2.33 -15.43
N SER A 145 5.88 -2.63 -16.41
CA SER A 145 5.86 -3.88 -17.16
C SER A 145 7.07 -4.75 -16.84
N MET A 146 6.85 -6.06 -16.84
CA MET A 146 7.89 -7.07 -16.76
C MET A 146 7.75 -8.05 -17.91
N ASP A 147 8.84 -8.17 -18.68
CA ASP A 147 8.93 -9.14 -19.75
C ASP A 147 9.53 -10.45 -19.24
N TYR A 148 9.01 -11.57 -19.72
CA TYR A 148 9.50 -12.90 -19.35
C TYR A 148 9.40 -13.88 -20.52
N ASP A 149 10.29 -14.86 -20.52
CA ASP A 149 10.32 -15.88 -21.55
C ASP A 149 9.40 -17.04 -21.18
N THR A 150 8.73 -17.61 -22.20
CA THR A 150 7.91 -18.81 -22.12
C THR A 150 8.29 -19.78 -23.25
N PRO A 151 7.91 -21.06 -23.17
CA PRO A 151 8.14 -21.98 -24.28
C PRO A 151 7.52 -21.53 -25.62
N THR A 152 6.51 -20.67 -25.59
CA THR A 152 5.80 -20.15 -26.75
C THR A 152 6.26 -18.75 -27.18
N GLY A 153 7.31 -18.21 -26.57
CA GLY A 153 7.85 -16.89 -26.85
C GLY A 153 7.83 -15.94 -25.66
N ARG A 154 8.30 -14.71 -25.88
CA ARG A 154 8.36 -13.68 -24.87
C ARG A 154 6.98 -13.09 -24.61
N LYS A 155 6.62 -12.94 -23.35
CA LYS A 155 5.37 -12.33 -22.87
C LYS A 155 5.66 -11.15 -21.96
N ARG A 156 4.64 -10.32 -21.75
CA ARG A 156 4.70 -9.14 -20.90
C ARG A 156 3.55 -9.19 -19.89
N ALA A 157 3.85 -8.90 -18.64
CA ALA A 157 2.85 -8.64 -17.59
C ALA A 157 2.99 -7.22 -17.07
N LEU A 158 1.92 -6.69 -16.52
CA LEU A 158 1.87 -5.39 -15.87
C LEU A 158 1.63 -5.57 -14.37
N TYR A 159 2.26 -4.73 -13.58
CA TYR A 159 2.09 -4.67 -12.13
C TYR A 159 2.15 -3.23 -11.67
N SER A 160 1.56 -2.96 -10.52
CA SER A 160 1.76 -1.70 -9.82
C SER A 160 2.58 -1.90 -8.54
N GLN A 161 3.38 -0.89 -8.19
CA GLN A 161 4.09 -0.77 -6.92
C GLN A 161 4.10 0.69 -6.51
N PHE A 162 3.59 1.02 -5.33
CA PHE A 162 3.31 2.40 -4.97
C PHE A 162 4.00 2.88 -3.68
N GLU A 163 4.50 2.00 -2.87
CA GLU A 163 5.22 2.42 -1.69
C GLU A 163 6.58 3.06 -2.06
N ASN A 164 6.92 4.23 -1.52
CA ASN A 164 6.12 5.02 -0.58
C ASN A 164 5.09 5.90 -1.29
N SER A 165 5.43 6.56 -2.42
CA SER A 165 4.73 7.72 -2.99
C SER A 165 4.63 7.63 -4.51
N ASP A 166 4.41 6.44 -5.06
CA ASP A 166 4.35 6.20 -6.50
C ASP A 166 2.93 5.90 -7.02
N ALA A 167 1.88 5.95 -6.16
CA ALA A 167 0.49 5.92 -6.62
C ALA A 167 0.20 7.10 -7.56
N ARG A 168 0.81 8.24 -7.31
CA ARG A 168 0.74 9.47 -8.13
C ARG A 168 1.21 9.31 -9.57
N ARG A 169 1.92 8.22 -9.89
CA ARG A 169 2.34 7.88 -11.26
C ARG A 169 1.28 7.12 -12.04
N MET A 170 0.29 6.54 -11.35
CA MET A 170 -0.83 5.85 -11.98
C MET A 170 -2.14 6.60 -11.83
N ILE A 171 -2.39 7.20 -10.67
CA ILE A 171 -3.61 7.97 -10.40
C ILE A 171 -3.27 9.31 -9.75
N PRO A 172 -3.81 10.44 -10.21
CA PRO A 172 -3.73 11.70 -9.48
C PRO A 172 -4.54 11.55 -8.17
N SER A 173 -3.89 11.77 -7.03
CA SER A 173 -4.46 11.42 -5.73
C SER A 173 -3.89 12.24 -4.57
N TRP A 174 -4.50 12.14 -3.40
CA TRP A 174 -3.86 12.46 -2.13
C TRP A 174 -2.95 11.31 -1.73
N ASP A 175 -1.74 11.28 -2.31
CA ASP A 175 -0.77 10.21 -2.15
C ASP A 175 0.04 10.38 -0.85
N GLU A 176 -0.70 10.42 0.25
CA GLU A 176 -0.21 10.52 1.62
C GLU A 176 -0.93 9.48 2.48
N PRO A 177 -0.23 8.74 3.36
CA PRO A 177 -0.79 7.55 4.02
C PRO A 177 -2.03 7.84 4.88
N GLN A 178 -2.14 9.03 5.47
CA GLN A 178 -3.28 9.41 6.29
C GLN A 178 -4.59 9.61 5.52
N TYR A 179 -4.55 9.82 4.20
CA TYR A 179 -5.75 10.04 3.39
C TYR A 179 -6.33 8.72 2.92
N LYS A 180 -6.96 8.01 3.85
CA LYS A 180 -7.68 6.78 3.51
C LYS A 180 -9.00 7.08 2.81
N ALA A 181 -9.22 6.42 1.69
CA ALA A 181 -10.47 6.45 0.92
C ALA A 181 -10.83 5.04 0.42
N THR A 182 -12.04 4.86 -0.06
CA THR A 182 -12.42 3.64 -0.78
C THR A 182 -12.05 3.73 -2.25
N PHE A 183 -11.78 2.60 -2.90
CA PHE A 183 -11.40 2.53 -4.31
C PHE A 183 -12.32 1.56 -5.06
N ALA A 184 -12.88 2.00 -6.17
CA ALA A 184 -13.47 1.18 -7.20
C ALA A 184 -12.54 1.21 -8.42
N LEU A 185 -11.95 0.07 -8.75
CA LEU A 185 -11.07 -0.05 -9.92
C LEU A 185 -11.77 -0.82 -11.03
N GLU A 186 -11.72 -0.28 -12.25
CA GLU A 186 -12.05 -1.00 -13.47
C GLU A 186 -10.92 -0.89 -14.49
N VAL A 187 -10.69 -1.95 -15.23
CA VAL A 187 -9.60 -2.04 -16.19
C VAL A 187 -10.07 -2.67 -17.49
N VAL A 188 -9.66 -2.12 -18.61
CA VAL A 188 -9.81 -2.75 -19.92
C VAL A 188 -8.55 -3.58 -20.20
N ALA A 189 -8.70 -4.90 -20.22
CA ALA A 189 -7.61 -5.86 -20.41
C ALA A 189 -7.87 -6.75 -21.66
N PRO A 190 -6.84 -7.33 -22.28
CA PRO A 190 -7.04 -8.41 -23.22
C PRO A 190 -7.88 -9.53 -22.60
N ASP A 191 -8.84 -10.12 -23.34
CA ASP A 191 -9.72 -11.16 -22.76
C ASP A 191 -8.96 -12.43 -22.37
N THR A 192 -7.78 -12.65 -22.98
CA THR A 192 -6.86 -13.75 -22.69
C THR A 192 -6.07 -13.56 -21.40
N ASP A 193 -6.02 -12.35 -20.85
CA ASP A 193 -5.24 -12.03 -19.67
C ASP A 193 -6.10 -12.10 -18.41
N MET A 194 -5.47 -12.49 -17.32
CA MET A 194 -6.05 -12.36 -15.98
C MET A 194 -5.68 -11.00 -15.41
N ALA A 195 -6.68 -10.26 -14.91
CA ALA A 195 -6.49 -9.06 -14.13
C ALA A 195 -6.69 -9.37 -12.64
N VAL A 196 -5.84 -8.83 -11.79
CA VAL A 196 -5.85 -9.01 -10.33
C VAL A 196 -5.75 -7.65 -9.65
N SER A 197 -6.48 -7.46 -8.55
CA SER A 197 -6.41 -6.27 -7.72
C SER A 197 -6.72 -6.62 -6.25
N ASN A 198 -6.81 -5.63 -5.39
CA ASN A 198 -7.11 -5.76 -3.96
C ASN A 198 -8.38 -6.59 -3.67
N MET A 199 -9.43 -6.36 -4.42
CA MET A 199 -10.75 -6.98 -4.22
C MET A 199 -11.04 -8.03 -5.29
N PRO A 200 -11.97 -8.97 -5.06
CA PRO A 200 -12.44 -9.89 -6.08
C PRO A 200 -13.02 -9.16 -7.29
N ILE A 201 -13.02 -9.84 -8.44
CA ILE A 201 -13.72 -9.37 -9.63
C ILE A 201 -15.24 -9.37 -9.34
N ALA A 202 -15.86 -8.20 -9.45
CA ALA A 202 -17.30 -8.04 -9.32
C ALA A 202 -18.04 -8.32 -10.64
N SER A 203 -17.42 -7.95 -11.77
CA SER A 203 -17.95 -8.26 -13.11
C SER A 203 -16.86 -8.25 -14.17
N LYS A 204 -17.03 -9.08 -15.21
CA LYS A 204 -16.22 -9.10 -16.43
C LYS A 204 -17.16 -9.04 -17.62
N THR A 205 -16.97 -8.07 -18.51
CA THR A 205 -17.77 -7.89 -19.73
C THR A 205 -16.87 -7.93 -20.94
N VAL A 206 -17.06 -8.92 -21.80
CA VAL A 206 -16.31 -9.06 -23.06
C VAL A 206 -16.74 -7.97 -24.04
N MET A 207 -15.77 -7.33 -24.66
CA MET A 207 -15.95 -6.27 -25.64
C MET A 207 -15.78 -6.81 -27.06
N ALA A 208 -16.35 -6.13 -28.05
CA ALA A 208 -16.33 -6.57 -29.44
C ALA A 208 -14.92 -6.60 -30.08
N ASP A 209 -13.94 -5.94 -29.47
CA ASP A 209 -12.56 -5.84 -29.96
C ASP A 209 -11.59 -6.88 -29.32
N GLY A 210 -12.15 -7.90 -28.65
CA GLY A 210 -11.34 -8.97 -28.03
C GLY A 210 -10.73 -8.61 -26.69
N ARG A 211 -11.14 -7.47 -26.10
CA ARG A 211 -10.81 -7.06 -24.74
C ARG A 211 -11.96 -7.32 -23.79
N SER A 212 -11.73 -7.18 -22.51
CA SER A 212 -12.74 -7.24 -21.48
C SER A 212 -12.65 -6.03 -20.55
N LEU A 213 -13.80 -5.48 -20.19
CA LEU A 213 -13.92 -4.57 -19.06
C LEU A 213 -14.04 -5.41 -17.78
N VAL A 214 -13.02 -5.36 -16.94
CA VAL A 214 -12.97 -6.03 -15.65
C VAL A 214 -13.20 -5.00 -14.56
N LYS A 215 -14.22 -5.21 -13.72
CA LYS A 215 -14.52 -4.36 -12.56
C LYS A 215 -14.27 -5.15 -11.28
N PHE A 216 -13.55 -4.56 -10.36
CA PHE A 216 -13.30 -5.13 -9.04
C PHE A 216 -14.32 -4.60 -8.02
N GLY A 217 -14.49 -5.33 -6.93
CA GLY A 217 -15.27 -4.86 -5.79
C GLY A 217 -14.69 -3.58 -5.19
N VAL A 218 -15.51 -2.80 -4.51
CA VAL A 218 -15.05 -1.58 -3.82
C VAL A 218 -14.24 -1.99 -2.59
N SER A 219 -13.05 -1.40 -2.45
CA SER A 219 -12.19 -1.65 -1.29
C SER A 219 -12.76 -1.02 -0.01
N PRO A 220 -12.41 -1.50 1.18
CA PRO A 220 -12.51 -0.70 2.38
C PRO A 220 -11.67 0.58 2.26
N LYS A 221 -11.78 1.48 3.25
CA LYS A 221 -10.92 2.67 3.31
C LYS A 221 -9.48 2.26 3.54
N MET A 222 -8.62 2.60 2.60
CA MET A 222 -7.18 2.33 2.66
C MET A 222 -6.38 3.51 2.10
N SER A 223 -5.10 3.53 2.39
CA SER A 223 -4.14 4.49 1.82
C SER A 223 -3.89 4.17 0.35
N THR A 224 -3.53 5.18 -0.44
CA THR A 224 -3.28 5.04 -1.89
C THR A 224 -2.17 4.05 -2.21
N TYR A 225 -1.11 3.99 -1.39
CA TYR A 225 0.04 3.14 -1.61
C TYR A 225 -0.29 1.63 -1.59
N LEU A 226 -1.43 1.25 -0.99
CA LEU A 226 -1.92 -0.13 -0.91
C LEU A 226 -2.74 -0.56 -2.13
N LEU A 227 -3.10 0.35 -3.03
CA LEU A 227 -3.84 0.00 -4.24
C LEU A 227 -2.96 -0.81 -5.17
N PHE A 228 -3.46 -1.96 -5.58
CA PHE A 228 -2.76 -2.89 -6.47
C PHE A 228 -3.50 -3.14 -7.77
N PHE A 229 -2.73 -3.29 -8.82
CA PHE A 229 -3.17 -3.80 -10.11
C PHE A 229 -2.09 -4.71 -10.72
N GLY A 230 -2.51 -5.89 -11.18
CA GLY A 230 -1.69 -6.81 -11.96
C GLY A 230 -2.47 -7.36 -13.15
N MET A 231 -1.80 -7.58 -14.28
CA MET A 231 -2.41 -8.12 -15.51
C MET A 231 -1.40 -8.90 -16.33
N GLY A 232 -1.80 -10.07 -16.82
CA GLY A 232 -0.96 -10.90 -17.69
C GLY A 232 -1.52 -12.29 -17.93
N ASP A 233 -0.73 -13.13 -18.61
CA ASP A 233 -1.05 -14.55 -18.81
C ASP A 233 -0.78 -15.33 -17.50
N PHE A 234 -1.71 -15.20 -16.57
CA PHE A 234 -1.62 -15.75 -15.23
C PHE A 234 -2.52 -16.97 -15.04
N GLU A 235 -2.20 -17.71 -13.99
CA GLU A 235 -3.03 -18.76 -13.42
C GLU A 235 -3.06 -18.60 -11.89
N ARG A 236 -4.07 -19.16 -11.22
CA ARG A 236 -4.31 -18.96 -9.79
C ARG A 236 -4.69 -20.28 -9.10
N ALA A 237 -3.94 -20.65 -8.07
CA ALA A 237 -4.33 -21.69 -7.11
C ALA A 237 -5.04 -21.04 -5.92
N THR A 238 -6.02 -21.74 -5.35
CA THR A 238 -6.83 -21.23 -4.24
C THR A 238 -6.96 -22.20 -3.09
N ALA A 239 -7.18 -21.65 -1.90
CA ALA A 239 -7.56 -22.37 -0.68
C ALA A 239 -8.52 -21.48 0.12
N SER A 240 -9.08 -21.98 1.23
CA SER A 240 -9.94 -21.17 2.11
C SER A 240 -9.49 -21.32 3.56
N VAL A 241 -9.46 -20.19 4.29
CA VAL A 241 -9.17 -20.13 5.72
C VAL A 241 -10.13 -19.17 6.39
N ASP A 242 -10.90 -19.64 7.37
CA ASP A 242 -11.80 -18.83 8.22
C ASP A 242 -12.78 -17.94 7.45
N GLY A 243 -13.17 -18.34 6.23
CA GLY A 243 -14.07 -17.60 5.35
C GLY A 243 -13.35 -16.68 4.35
N THR A 244 -12.03 -16.55 4.42
CA THR A 244 -11.21 -15.84 3.44
C THR A 244 -10.74 -16.78 2.35
N GLU A 245 -10.88 -16.40 1.08
CA GLU A 245 -10.28 -17.10 -0.04
C GLU A 245 -8.81 -16.67 -0.17
N LEU A 246 -7.88 -17.62 0.01
CA LEU A 246 -6.46 -17.42 -0.26
C LEU A 246 -6.16 -17.77 -1.70
N GLY A 247 -5.31 -16.99 -2.36
CA GLY A 247 -4.82 -17.27 -3.70
C GLY A 247 -3.31 -17.16 -3.80
N VAL A 248 -2.73 -17.94 -4.71
CA VAL A 248 -1.40 -17.69 -5.24
C VAL A 248 -1.54 -17.53 -6.75
N VAL A 249 -1.17 -16.36 -7.26
CA VAL A 249 -1.23 -16.01 -8.69
C VAL A 249 0.17 -16.09 -9.25
N THR A 250 0.35 -16.86 -10.31
CA THR A 250 1.64 -16.99 -11.00
C THR A 250 1.47 -16.74 -12.49
N ARG A 251 2.56 -16.47 -13.19
CA ARG A 251 2.54 -16.66 -14.63
C ARG A 251 2.27 -18.11 -14.98
N LYS A 252 1.59 -18.32 -16.09
CA LYS A 252 1.11 -19.66 -16.51
C LYS A 252 2.24 -20.68 -16.62
N GLY A 253 2.02 -21.86 -16.05
CA GLY A 253 2.95 -22.98 -16.01
C GLY A 253 3.75 -23.10 -14.71
N LEU A 254 3.60 -22.17 -13.74
CA LEU A 254 4.35 -22.17 -12.48
C LEU A 254 3.52 -22.57 -11.24
N LEU A 255 2.24 -22.88 -11.38
CA LEU A 255 1.41 -23.30 -10.22
C LEU A 255 2.01 -24.44 -9.38
N PRO A 256 2.69 -25.47 -9.95
CA PRO A 256 3.32 -26.49 -9.13
C PRO A 256 4.35 -25.95 -8.13
N GLN A 257 5.02 -24.84 -8.47
CA GLN A 257 6.00 -24.19 -7.60
C GLN A 257 5.36 -23.31 -6.50
N ALA A 258 4.06 -23.00 -6.63
CA ALA A 258 3.30 -22.18 -5.69
C ALA A 258 2.74 -22.96 -4.49
N ALA A 259 2.79 -24.29 -4.51
CA ALA A 259 2.12 -25.14 -3.53
C ALA A 259 2.55 -24.83 -2.09
N PHE A 260 3.85 -24.67 -1.85
CA PHE A 260 4.36 -24.35 -0.52
C PHE A 260 3.91 -22.97 -0.03
N ALA A 261 3.94 -21.95 -0.90
CA ALA A 261 3.50 -20.60 -0.55
C ALA A 261 2.01 -20.57 -0.16
N LEU A 262 1.17 -21.35 -0.86
CA LEU A 262 -0.25 -21.44 -0.54
C LEU A 262 -0.48 -22.12 0.83
N GLU A 263 0.23 -23.22 1.12
CA GLU A 263 0.14 -23.88 2.41
C GLU A 263 0.67 -23.02 3.56
N ALA A 264 1.81 -22.34 3.36
CA ALA A 264 2.35 -21.37 4.32
C ALA A 264 1.33 -20.27 4.62
N SER A 265 0.71 -19.71 3.58
CA SER A 265 -0.31 -18.66 3.72
C SER A 265 -1.53 -19.11 4.55
N LYS A 266 -1.96 -20.36 4.41
CA LYS A 266 -3.06 -20.93 5.22
C LYS A 266 -2.72 -20.97 6.71
N VAL A 267 -1.50 -21.35 7.00
CA VAL A 267 -1.03 -21.46 8.40
C VAL A 267 -0.92 -20.07 9.01
N VAL A 268 -0.25 -19.16 8.33
CA VAL A 268 -0.01 -17.79 8.80
C VAL A 268 -1.33 -17.04 9.01
N LEU A 269 -2.26 -17.09 8.03
CA LEU A 269 -3.53 -16.37 8.15
C LEU A 269 -4.37 -16.85 9.34
N ARG A 270 -4.45 -18.16 9.56
CA ARG A 270 -5.18 -18.73 10.70
C ARG A 270 -4.57 -18.25 12.02
N GLU A 271 -3.25 -18.34 12.12
CA GLU A 271 -2.54 -17.95 13.32
C GLU A 271 -2.68 -16.44 13.62
N TYR A 272 -2.65 -15.61 12.59
CA TYR A 272 -2.84 -14.16 12.77
C TYR A 272 -4.28 -13.79 13.12
N ASN A 273 -5.28 -14.46 12.54
CA ASN A 273 -6.67 -14.31 12.95
C ASN A 273 -6.84 -14.62 14.45
N ASP A 274 -6.21 -15.68 14.92
CA ASP A 274 -6.26 -16.08 16.33
C ASP A 274 -5.45 -15.12 17.22
N TYR A 275 -4.26 -14.72 16.79
CA TYR A 275 -3.37 -13.85 17.54
C TYR A 275 -3.93 -12.45 17.75
N PHE A 276 -4.43 -11.83 16.68
CA PHE A 276 -4.99 -10.47 16.75
C PHE A 276 -6.40 -10.43 17.34
N GLY A 277 -7.10 -11.55 17.40
CA GLY A 277 -8.50 -11.61 17.82
C GLY A 277 -9.45 -10.84 16.91
N THR A 278 -8.94 -10.34 15.78
CA THR A 278 -9.67 -9.65 14.72
C THR A 278 -9.37 -10.38 13.43
N LYS A 279 -10.39 -11.01 12.84
CA LYS A 279 -10.22 -11.72 11.58
C LYS A 279 -9.84 -10.77 10.46
N TYR A 280 -9.07 -11.28 9.52
CA TYR A 280 -8.77 -10.60 8.27
C TYR A 280 -10.07 -10.12 7.59
N PRO A 281 -10.19 -8.83 7.23
CA PRO A 281 -11.49 -8.25 6.90
C PRO A 281 -11.90 -8.38 5.43
N LEU A 282 -10.97 -8.72 4.51
CA LEU A 282 -11.30 -8.82 3.09
C LEU A 282 -11.73 -10.24 2.71
N PRO A 283 -12.57 -10.40 1.65
CA PRO A 283 -13.06 -11.71 1.23
C PRO A 283 -11.97 -12.60 0.61
N LYS A 284 -10.88 -12.00 0.13
CA LYS A 284 -9.73 -12.72 -0.43
C LYS A 284 -8.40 -12.12 0.00
N LEU A 285 -7.34 -12.93 -0.09
CA LEU A 285 -5.95 -12.52 0.01
C LEU A 285 -5.13 -13.31 -1.02
N ASP A 286 -4.67 -12.63 -2.05
CA ASP A 286 -3.78 -13.21 -3.06
C ASP A 286 -2.32 -12.89 -2.75
N ASN A 287 -1.42 -13.84 -3.01
CA ASN A 287 -0.01 -13.60 -3.21
C ASN A 287 0.26 -13.63 -4.72
N VAL A 288 0.72 -12.53 -5.27
CA VAL A 288 0.91 -12.35 -6.72
C VAL A 288 2.40 -12.41 -7.03
N ALA A 289 2.81 -13.47 -7.72
CA ALA A 289 4.20 -13.69 -8.13
C ALA A 289 4.52 -12.89 -9.39
N ALA A 290 5.54 -12.03 -9.30
CA ALA A 290 6.05 -11.28 -10.44
C ALA A 290 7.41 -11.83 -10.89
N PRO A 291 7.67 -11.97 -12.21
CA PRO A 291 8.97 -12.41 -12.70
C PRO A 291 10.09 -11.44 -12.31
N GLY A 292 11.32 -11.94 -12.30
CA GLY A 292 12.49 -11.11 -11.99
C GLY A 292 12.77 -10.93 -10.51
N ARG A 293 13.40 -9.80 -10.18
CA ARG A 293 13.79 -9.41 -8.82
C ARG A 293 14.03 -7.91 -8.75
N SER A 294 13.94 -7.34 -7.56
CA SER A 294 14.43 -6.00 -7.24
C SER A 294 15.58 -6.07 -6.24
N GLN A 295 16.45 -5.07 -6.26
CA GLN A 295 17.49 -4.87 -5.23
C GLN A 295 16.97 -4.07 -4.03
N PHE A 296 15.80 -3.46 -4.15
CA PHE A 296 15.23 -2.54 -3.16
C PHE A 296 14.22 -3.22 -2.24
N PHE A 297 13.43 -4.18 -2.75
CA PHE A 297 12.41 -4.88 -1.97
C PHE A 297 12.17 -6.29 -2.52
N GLY A 298 11.62 -7.18 -1.69
CA GLY A 298 11.30 -8.57 -2.05
C GLY A 298 9.81 -8.80 -2.28
N ALA A 299 8.99 -8.12 -1.51
CA ALA A 299 7.54 -8.20 -1.53
C ALA A 299 6.93 -6.86 -1.11
N MET A 300 5.60 -6.75 -1.18
CA MET A 300 4.80 -5.57 -0.83
C MET A 300 3.41 -5.99 -0.36
N GLU A 301 2.98 -5.42 0.73
CA GLU A 301 1.78 -5.77 1.48
C GLU A 301 0.45 -5.33 0.88
N ASN A 302 0.34 -4.91 -0.38
CA ASN A 302 -0.91 -4.38 -0.95
C ASN A 302 -2.15 -5.13 -0.43
N TRP A 303 -3.10 -4.41 0.18
CA TRP A 303 -4.21 -5.01 0.91
C TRP A 303 -5.06 -5.96 0.05
N GLY A 304 -5.04 -7.24 0.37
CA GLY A 304 -5.74 -8.28 -0.39
C GLY A 304 -5.03 -8.79 -1.65
N ALA A 305 -3.85 -8.24 -2.00
CA ALA A 305 -3.07 -8.65 -3.17
C ALA A 305 -1.58 -8.41 -2.95
N ILE A 306 -0.98 -9.15 -2.01
CA ILE A 306 0.45 -9.09 -1.70
C ILE A 306 1.24 -9.33 -2.99
N PHE A 307 2.10 -8.38 -3.36
CA PHE A 307 3.04 -8.54 -4.47
C PHE A 307 4.32 -9.20 -3.98
N THR A 308 4.83 -10.21 -4.68
CA THR A 308 6.11 -10.86 -4.31
C THR A 308 6.86 -11.25 -5.59
N PHE A 309 8.17 -11.04 -5.64
CA PHE A 309 8.95 -11.57 -6.75
C PHE A 309 9.02 -13.10 -6.71
N GLU A 310 8.93 -13.77 -7.87
CA GLU A 310 8.94 -15.24 -8.00
C GLU A 310 10.07 -15.90 -7.20
N ALA A 311 11.27 -15.31 -7.24
CA ALA A 311 12.45 -15.83 -6.52
C ALA A 311 12.28 -15.85 -5.00
N ARG A 312 11.28 -15.16 -4.45
CA ARG A 312 10.98 -15.06 -3.03
C ARG A 312 9.71 -15.81 -2.61
N MET A 313 9.03 -16.44 -3.56
CA MET A 313 7.75 -17.10 -3.30
C MET A 313 7.64 -18.49 -3.91
N LEU A 314 8.23 -18.73 -5.08
CA LEU A 314 8.09 -19.99 -5.81
C LEU A 314 9.25 -20.94 -5.49
N LEU A 315 8.92 -22.21 -5.23
CA LEU A 315 9.90 -23.24 -4.95
C LEU A 315 9.87 -24.31 -6.04
N ASP A 316 11.01 -24.53 -6.69
CA ASP A 316 11.19 -25.68 -7.56
C ASP A 316 11.44 -26.93 -6.68
N PRO A 317 10.53 -27.92 -6.68
CA PRO A 317 10.67 -29.10 -5.81
C PRO A 317 11.96 -29.91 -6.05
N SER A 318 12.61 -29.76 -7.21
CA SER A 318 13.82 -30.50 -7.56
C SER A 318 15.11 -29.91 -7.00
N ILE A 319 15.13 -28.61 -6.67
CA ILE A 319 16.34 -27.91 -6.25
C ILE A 319 16.18 -27.08 -4.98
N SER A 320 14.94 -26.73 -4.58
CA SER A 320 14.72 -25.88 -3.41
C SER A 320 15.06 -26.59 -2.10
N THR A 321 15.75 -25.88 -1.24
CA THR A 321 16.26 -26.34 0.04
C THR A 321 15.27 -26.05 1.19
N GLN A 322 15.58 -26.54 2.39
CA GLN A 322 14.83 -26.14 3.59
C GLN A 322 14.97 -24.65 3.89
N SER A 323 16.13 -24.06 3.63
CA SER A 323 16.35 -22.60 3.79
C SER A 323 15.45 -21.78 2.88
N ASP A 324 15.22 -22.23 1.65
CA ASP A 324 14.32 -21.54 0.71
C ASP A 324 12.87 -21.58 1.21
N LYS A 325 12.44 -22.72 1.79
CA LYS A 325 11.11 -22.83 2.41
C LYS A 325 10.96 -21.89 3.61
N GLU A 326 12.00 -21.79 4.44
CA GLU A 326 12.00 -20.88 5.58
C GLU A 326 11.94 -19.41 5.13
N GLU A 327 12.59 -19.07 4.04
CA GLU A 327 12.53 -17.72 3.44
C GLU A 327 11.14 -17.40 2.91
N VAL A 328 10.53 -18.29 2.12
CA VAL A 328 9.16 -18.12 1.60
C VAL A 328 8.15 -17.97 2.73
N PHE A 329 8.24 -18.83 3.75
CA PHE A 329 7.37 -18.73 4.94
C PHE A 329 7.57 -17.40 5.68
N SER A 330 8.81 -17.00 5.86
CA SER A 330 9.19 -15.77 6.57
C SER A 330 8.64 -14.53 5.89
N ILE A 331 8.75 -14.44 4.55
CA ILE A 331 8.19 -13.34 3.77
C ILE A 331 6.65 -13.36 3.83
N ALA A 332 6.03 -14.52 3.65
CA ALA A 332 4.58 -14.62 3.78
C ALA A 332 4.08 -14.15 5.15
N ALA A 333 4.80 -14.48 6.23
CA ALA A 333 4.48 -14.03 7.58
C ALA A 333 4.65 -12.51 7.74
N HIS A 334 5.68 -11.91 7.15
CA HIS A 334 5.90 -10.46 7.15
C HIS A 334 4.76 -9.72 6.46
N GLU A 335 4.53 -10.04 5.19
CA GLU A 335 3.51 -9.36 4.36
C GLU A 335 2.08 -9.56 4.89
N MET A 336 1.80 -10.72 5.48
CA MET A 336 0.50 -10.95 6.11
C MET A 336 0.33 -10.17 7.40
N ALA A 337 1.38 -9.89 8.17
CA ALA A 337 1.28 -9.08 9.38
C ALA A 337 0.87 -7.65 9.04
N HIS A 338 1.36 -7.14 7.93
CA HIS A 338 0.97 -5.83 7.41
C HIS A 338 -0.52 -5.70 7.12
N GLN A 339 -1.24 -6.80 6.83
CA GLN A 339 -2.67 -6.75 6.59
C GLN A 339 -3.46 -6.18 7.79
N TRP A 340 -2.87 -6.21 9.00
CA TRP A 340 -3.35 -5.52 10.20
C TRP A 340 -2.55 -4.23 10.47
N PHE A 341 -1.20 -4.29 10.45
CA PHE A 341 -0.31 -3.17 10.76
C PHE A 341 0.39 -2.66 9.49
N GLY A 342 -0.23 -1.74 8.84
CA GLY A 342 0.07 -1.16 7.53
C GLY A 342 -1.24 -0.86 6.81
N ASP A 343 -2.11 -1.86 6.70
CA ASP A 343 -3.34 -1.80 5.91
C ASP A 343 -4.54 -1.38 6.75
N LEU A 344 -4.92 -2.19 7.74
CA LEU A 344 -6.05 -1.88 8.61
C LEU A 344 -5.75 -0.66 9.49
N VAL A 345 -4.60 -0.67 10.16
CA VAL A 345 -4.05 0.45 10.92
C VAL A 345 -2.80 0.94 10.20
N THR A 346 -2.71 2.23 9.89
CA THR A 346 -1.63 2.83 9.07
C THR A 346 -1.06 4.05 9.79
N MET A 347 0.26 4.25 9.69
CA MET A 347 0.93 5.46 10.18
C MET A 347 0.34 6.73 9.54
N GLN A 348 0.44 7.84 10.25
CA GLN A 348 -0.07 9.12 9.75
C GLN A 348 0.82 9.70 8.64
N TRP A 349 2.14 9.51 8.76
CA TRP A 349 3.14 10.02 7.82
C TRP A 349 4.33 9.07 7.71
N TRP A 350 5.11 9.20 6.65
CA TRP A 350 6.21 8.32 6.30
C TRP A 350 7.35 8.28 7.33
N ASP A 351 7.52 9.31 8.16
CA ASP A 351 8.51 9.32 9.25
C ASP A 351 8.24 8.20 10.27
N ASP A 352 7.00 7.73 10.36
CA ASP A 352 6.56 6.67 11.25
C ASP A 352 6.41 5.30 10.56
N LEU A 353 6.97 5.11 9.34
CA LEU A 353 6.90 3.85 8.59
C LEU A 353 7.40 2.65 9.41
N TRP A 354 8.34 2.88 10.31
CA TRP A 354 8.83 1.85 11.22
C TRP A 354 7.75 1.21 12.10
N LEU A 355 6.61 1.86 12.33
CA LEU A 355 5.48 1.28 13.06
C LEU A 355 4.83 0.12 12.27
N ASN A 356 4.82 0.19 10.95
CA ASN A 356 4.39 -0.91 10.09
C ASN A 356 5.48 -1.96 10.01
N GLU A 357 6.67 -1.58 9.54
CA GLU A 357 7.79 -2.47 9.22
C GLU A 357 8.36 -3.18 10.44
N GLY A 358 8.56 -2.45 11.53
CA GLY A 358 9.09 -3.03 12.77
C GLY A 358 8.15 -4.05 13.38
N PHE A 359 6.84 -3.81 13.31
CA PHE A 359 5.85 -4.76 13.79
C PHE A 359 5.78 -6.00 12.90
N ALA A 360 5.74 -5.85 11.58
CA ALA A 360 5.75 -6.96 10.64
C ALA A 360 7.02 -7.81 10.77
N SER A 361 8.18 -7.18 10.91
CA SER A 361 9.46 -7.87 11.17
C SER A 361 9.44 -8.63 12.50
N TRP A 362 8.83 -8.09 13.55
CA TRP A 362 8.68 -8.78 14.82
C TRP A 362 7.75 -10.00 14.69
N MET A 363 6.62 -9.88 13.99
CA MET A 363 5.70 -10.99 13.72
C MET A 363 6.38 -12.07 12.87
N GLN A 364 7.11 -11.69 11.83
CA GLN A 364 7.93 -12.58 11.03
C GLN A 364 8.91 -13.39 11.88
N ALA A 365 9.65 -12.74 12.78
CA ALA A 365 10.61 -13.39 13.66
C ALA A 365 9.95 -14.34 14.66
N ARG A 366 8.78 -13.98 15.21
CA ARG A 366 7.99 -14.78 16.14
C ARG A 366 7.54 -16.12 15.53
N HIS A 367 7.28 -16.16 14.22
CA HIS A 367 6.75 -17.32 13.51
C HIS A 367 7.81 -18.11 12.73
N ARG A 368 9.06 -17.66 12.78
CA ARG A 368 10.15 -18.35 12.07
C ARG A 368 10.47 -19.71 12.73
N PRO A 369 10.51 -20.83 11.98
CA PRO A 369 11.05 -22.09 12.49
C PRO A 369 12.53 -21.94 12.90
N PRO A 370 13.02 -22.57 13.97
CA PRO A 370 12.39 -23.50 14.88
C PRO A 370 11.70 -22.86 16.11
N PHE A 371 11.52 -21.55 16.13
CA PHE A 371 11.02 -20.82 17.31
C PHE A 371 9.50 -20.82 17.49
N HIS A 372 8.78 -21.63 16.72
CA HIS A 372 7.34 -21.78 16.94
C HIS A 372 7.07 -22.36 18.34
N PRO A 373 6.29 -21.68 19.22
CA PRO A 373 6.10 -22.11 20.62
C PRO A 373 5.48 -23.49 20.80
N ARG A 374 4.92 -24.09 19.75
CA ARG A 374 4.24 -25.38 19.79
C ARG A 374 5.06 -26.56 19.21
N GLY A 375 6.32 -26.34 18.84
CA GLY A 375 7.24 -27.43 18.48
C GLY A 375 6.84 -28.34 17.32
N LYS A 376 5.87 -27.93 16.50
CA LYS A 376 5.50 -28.68 15.29
C LYS A 376 6.30 -28.12 14.13
N ALA A 377 7.23 -28.91 13.63
CA ALA A 377 7.89 -28.66 12.37
C ALA A 377 6.81 -28.50 11.30
N PHE A 378 6.81 -27.36 10.60
CA PHE A 378 6.03 -27.25 9.38
C PHE A 378 6.59 -28.25 8.36
N ILE A 379 5.72 -28.99 7.76
CA ILE A 379 5.85 -30.15 6.87
C ILE A 379 6.98 -30.03 5.86
#